data_12ebc76e1ce81c67420ead3ccaabf61a
#
_entry.id   12ebc76e1ce81c67420ead3ccaabf61a
#
_cell.length_a   1.000
_cell.length_b   1.000
_cell.length_c   1.000
_cell.angle_alpha   90.00
_cell.angle_beta   90.00
_cell.angle_gamma   90.00
#
_symmetry.space_group_name_H-M   'P 1'
#
loop_
_entity.id
_entity.type
_entity.pdbx_description
1 polymer ?
#
loop_
_entity_poly.entity_id
_entity_poly.type
_entity_poly.pdbx_seq_one_letter_code
_entity_poly.pdbx_strand_id
1 'polypeptide(L)'
;MSMYFIGIDISKYKHDCCIISAADQKVVSKVTIKNNKAGFNELLTIIHSLANPADIRIGFESTAHYALNLELFLENSLLTFMEVNPVLISEYKKSKTLRRTKTDSVDCESIARWLMTVEYKPHSKGFYHAYSLKSLTRLRDKLIRQRSFYLIKITNVLDHTFPEFKPFFNERLSKTALYLLENYGSAEKMARMNSASYEKLRSLSRGKFSPQQFLRLKELAANTVGVNNSIFDVELNSLLSLYKSLVKEINTIEKEINKLIEEVHPHYMSVPGIGPLSAAVIYSEYGDISNFTNPGQMLAFAGIEPGINESGTESHGGKMVKRGSSQLRYTLINCCLPLIRFDMTFATYYAKKRGEGKPHRVAITHVAKKLIRVIYALERQVIDFNAQKLR
;
A
#
# COMPACT_ATOMS: atom_id res chain seq x y z
N MET A 1 -33.85 -15.64 22.06
CA MET A 1 -33.70 -15.53 20.58
C MET A 1 -32.54 -16.38 20.16
N SER A 2 -32.67 -17.15 19.12
CA SER A 2 -31.58 -18.07 18.67
C SER A 2 -30.60 -17.29 17.81
N MET A 3 -29.34 -17.24 18.22
CA MET A 3 -28.26 -16.63 17.44
C MET A 3 -27.76 -17.61 16.37
N TYR A 4 -27.44 -17.13 15.18
CA TYR A 4 -26.91 -17.91 14.08
C TYR A 4 -25.55 -17.41 13.61
N PHE A 5 -24.67 -18.34 13.24
CA PHE A 5 -23.35 -18.06 12.69
C PHE A 5 -23.28 -18.55 11.25
N ILE A 6 -22.92 -17.66 10.34
CA ILE A 6 -22.82 -17.95 8.91
C ILE A 6 -21.35 -17.81 8.50
N GLY A 7 -20.73 -18.93 8.18
CA GLY A 7 -19.40 -18.95 7.59
C GLY A 7 -19.50 -19.07 6.09
N ILE A 8 -18.79 -18.19 5.37
CA ILE A 8 -18.81 -18.16 3.91
C ILE A 8 -17.40 -18.40 3.39
N ASP A 9 -17.22 -19.44 2.59
CA ASP A 9 -16.00 -19.66 1.80
C ASP A 9 -16.16 -18.97 0.45
N ILE A 10 -15.30 -18.02 0.18
CA ILE A 10 -15.40 -17.14 -0.98
C ILE A 10 -14.58 -17.67 -2.14
N SER A 11 -15.22 -17.85 -3.29
CA SER A 11 -14.54 -18.17 -4.54
C SER A 11 -14.99 -17.30 -5.71
N LYS A 12 -14.33 -17.42 -6.85
CA LYS A 12 -14.54 -16.54 -8.01
C LYS A 12 -15.97 -16.56 -8.56
N TYR A 13 -16.59 -17.72 -8.65
CA TYR A 13 -17.88 -17.90 -9.34
C TYR A 13 -19.03 -18.25 -8.40
N LYS A 14 -18.72 -18.76 -7.21
CA LYS A 14 -19.68 -19.23 -6.22
C LYS A 14 -19.15 -18.97 -4.82
N HIS A 15 -20.03 -18.97 -3.83
CA HIS A 15 -19.66 -18.95 -2.42
C HIS A 15 -20.36 -20.09 -1.71
N ASP A 16 -19.63 -20.82 -0.89
CA ASP A 16 -20.19 -21.92 -0.09
C ASP A 16 -20.47 -21.38 1.32
N CYS A 17 -21.72 -21.46 1.74
CA CYS A 17 -22.22 -20.91 3.00
C CYS A 17 -22.61 -22.06 3.94
N CYS A 18 -22.18 -21.98 5.21
CA CYS A 18 -22.59 -22.88 6.27
C CYS A 18 -23.23 -22.09 7.39
N ILE A 19 -24.43 -22.49 7.80
CA ILE A 19 -25.23 -21.85 8.83
C ILE A 19 -25.28 -22.78 10.04
N ILE A 20 -24.92 -22.27 11.21
CA ILE A 20 -24.88 -23.00 12.48
C ILE A 20 -25.75 -22.26 13.50
N SER A 21 -26.61 -22.99 14.18
CA SER A 21 -27.38 -22.48 15.33
C SER A 21 -26.52 -22.47 16.58
N ALA A 22 -26.52 -21.35 17.33
CA ALA A 22 -25.81 -21.23 18.60
C ALA A 22 -26.42 -22.12 19.70
N ALA A 23 -27.73 -22.40 19.64
CA ALA A 23 -28.46 -23.09 20.70
C ALA A 23 -28.01 -24.56 20.85
N ASP A 24 -27.81 -25.26 19.76
CA ASP A 24 -27.45 -26.69 19.75
C ASP A 24 -26.15 -27.00 19.03
N GLN A 25 -25.47 -25.94 18.50
CA GLN A 25 -24.21 -26.02 17.76
C GLN A 25 -24.27 -26.93 16.50
N LYS A 26 -25.48 -27.17 16.00
CA LYS A 26 -25.71 -28.01 14.81
C LYS A 26 -25.71 -27.17 13.54
N VAL A 27 -25.29 -27.79 12.45
CA VAL A 27 -25.42 -27.23 11.11
C VAL A 27 -26.90 -27.23 10.73
N VAL A 28 -27.48 -26.09 10.52
CA VAL A 28 -28.87 -25.89 10.10
C VAL A 28 -28.97 -26.10 8.58
N SER A 29 -28.04 -25.49 7.84
CA SER A 29 -28.04 -25.58 6.37
C SER A 29 -26.64 -25.34 5.81
N LYS A 30 -26.39 -25.96 4.64
CA LYS A 30 -25.25 -25.66 3.77
C LYS A 30 -25.79 -25.31 2.39
N VAL A 31 -25.41 -24.15 1.87
CA VAL A 31 -25.91 -23.64 0.60
C VAL A 31 -24.74 -23.11 -0.23
N THR A 32 -24.76 -23.40 -1.52
CA THR A 32 -23.83 -22.80 -2.47
C THR A 32 -24.56 -21.75 -3.29
N ILE A 33 -24.17 -20.51 -3.18
CA ILE A 33 -24.72 -19.38 -3.94
C ILE A 33 -23.79 -18.97 -5.08
N LYS A 34 -24.34 -18.47 -6.17
CA LYS A 34 -23.56 -17.89 -7.27
C LYS A 34 -23.05 -16.49 -6.90
N ASN A 35 -21.84 -16.16 -7.35
CA ASN A 35 -21.30 -14.78 -7.20
C ASN A 35 -21.96 -13.83 -8.20
N ASN A 36 -23.25 -13.57 -8.00
CA ASN A 36 -24.08 -12.64 -8.78
C ASN A 36 -25.28 -12.16 -7.96
N LYS A 37 -26.04 -11.21 -8.49
CA LYS A 37 -27.18 -10.61 -7.80
C LYS A 37 -28.24 -11.63 -7.37
N ALA A 38 -28.50 -12.67 -8.19
CA ALA A 38 -29.49 -13.70 -7.87
C ALA A 38 -29.05 -14.53 -6.67
N GLY A 39 -27.77 -15.00 -6.66
CA GLY A 39 -27.24 -15.76 -5.53
C GLY A 39 -27.12 -14.94 -4.25
N PHE A 40 -26.81 -13.65 -4.34
CA PHE A 40 -26.79 -12.76 -3.17
C PHE A 40 -28.20 -12.52 -2.60
N ASN A 41 -29.20 -12.38 -3.45
CA ASN A 41 -30.60 -12.28 -3.02
C ASN A 41 -31.09 -13.60 -2.39
N GLU A 42 -30.65 -14.74 -2.89
CA GLU A 42 -30.91 -16.05 -2.28
C GLU A 42 -30.34 -16.12 -0.86
N LEU A 43 -29.08 -15.70 -0.67
CA LEU A 43 -28.47 -15.59 0.66
C LEU A 43 -29.28 -14.67 1.58
N LEU A 44 -29.69 -13.50 1.10
CA LEU A 44 -30.49 -12.54 1.87
C LEU A 44 -31.85 -13.15 2.29
N THR A 45 -32.52 -13.86 1.41
CA THR A 45 -33.78 -14.56 1.70
C THR A 45 -33.58 -15.59 2.81
N ILE A 46 -32.51 -16.37 2.74
CA ILE A 46 -32.16 -17.35 3.77
C ILE A 46 -31.91 -16.63 5.11
N ILE A 47 -31.09 -15.58 5.12
CA ILE A 47 -30.79 -14.81 6.32
C ILE A 47 -32.07 -14.30 6.99
N HIS A 48 -32.96 -13.70 6.23
CA HIS A 48 -34.22 -13.15 6.76
C HIS A 48 -35.19 -14.22 7.26
N SER A 49 -35.08 -15.47 6.77
CA SER A 49 -35.91 -16.59 7.25
C SER A 49 -35.43 -17.18 8.57
N LEU A 50 -34.18 -16.95 8.97
CA LEU A 50 -33.57 -17.56 10.17
C LEU A 50 -33.90 -16.80 11.45
N ALA A 51 -33.63 -15.49 11.47
CA ALA A 51 -33.79 -14.65 12.64
C ALA A 51 -33.69 -13.16 12.26
N ASN A 52 -33.81 -12.30 13.28
CA ASN A 52 -33.56 -10.86 13.11
C ASN A 52 -32.06 -10.67 12.74
N PRO A 53 -31.73 -9.77 11.81
CA PRO A 53 -30.34 -9.47 11.43
C PRO A 53 -29.38 -9.22 12.61
N ALA A 54 -29.88 -8.64 13.71
CA ALA A 54 -29.11 -8.42 14.92
C ALA A 54 -28.59 -9.71 15.60
N ASP A 55 -29.28 -10.84 15.38
CA ASP A 55 -28.95 -12.15 15.95
C ASP A 55 -28.10 -13.01 15.00
N ILE A 56 -27.64 -12.43 13.88
CA ILE A 56 -26.84 -13.15 12.88
C ILE A 56 -25.41 -12.63 12.86
N ARG A 57 -24.45 -13.53 12.84
CA ARG A 57 -23.01 -13.27 12.75
C ARG A 57 -22.47 -13.87 11.47
N ILE A 58 -22.11 -13.02 10.51
CA ILE A 58 -21.57 -13.44 9.21
C ILE A 58 -20.06 -13.26 9.23
N GLY A 59 -19.34 -14.24 8.74
CA GLY A 59 -17.89 -14.12 8.55
C GLY A 59 -17.37 -14.92 7.37
N PHE A 60 -16.28 -14.43 6.79
CA PHE A 60 -15.60 -15.06 5.67
C PHE A 60 -14.10 -14.76 5.70
N GLU A 61 -13.32 -15.61 5.06
CA GLU A 61 -11.89 -15.36 4.90
C GLU A 61 -11.64 -14.19 3.93
N SER A 62 -10.69 -13.33 4.30
CA SER A 62 -10.21 -12.24 3.43
C SER A 62 -9.44 -12.83 2.23
N THR A 63 -10.16 -13.40 1.26
CA THR A 63 -9.60 -14.03 0.05
C THR A 63 -9.54 -13.04 -1.11
N ALA A 64 -8.44 -12.27 -1.17
CA ALA A 64 -8.11 -11.37 -2.28
C ALA A 64 -9.29 -10.43 -2.68
N HIS A 65 -9.56 -10.32 -3.99
CA HIS A 65 -10.54 -9.37 -4.54
C HIS A 65 -11.95 -9.97 -4.75
N TYR A 66 -12.15 -11.25 -4.46
CA TYR A 66 -13.43 -11.91 -4.72
C TYR A 66 -14.50 -11.60 -3.67
N ALA A 67 -14.10 -11.16 -2.48
CA ALA A 67 -15.00 -10.80 -1.38
C ALA A 67 -15.78 -9.51 -1.63
N LEU A 68 -15.17 -8.53 -2.33
CA LEU A 68 -15.67 -7.17 -2.45
C LEU A 68 -17.14 -7.06 -2.86
N ASN A 69 -17.58 -7.85 -3.85
CA ASN A 69 -18.96 -7.80 -4.32
C ASN A 69 -19.95 -8.24 -3.25
N LEU A 70 -19.60 -9.28 -2.48
CA LEU A 70 -20.40 -9.76 -1.36
C LEU A 70 -20.41 -8.75 -0.21
N GLU A 71 -19.25 -8.17 0.12
CA GLU A 71 -19.10 -7.15 1.17
C GLU A 71 -20.00 -5.96 0.90
N LEU A 72 -19.91 -5.38 -0.31
CA LEU A 72 -20.77 -4.26 -0.71
C LEU A 72 -22.25 -4.61 -0.70
N PHE A 73 -22.60 -5.85 -1.08
CA PHE A 73 -23.98 -6.31 -1.02
C PHE A 73 -24.49 -6.42 0.41
N LEU A 74 -23.70 -6.99 1.32
CA LEU A 74 -24.05 -7.12 2.73
C LEU A 74 -24.17 -5.73 3.40
N GLU A 75 -23.24 -4.83 3.12
CA GLU A 75 -23.25 -3.45 3.63
C GLU A 75 -24.52 -2.70 3.16
N ASN A 76 -24.81 -2.77 1.85
CA ASN A 76 -26.03 -2.16 1.29
C ASN A 76 -27.33 -2.79 1.83
N SER A 77 -27.27 -4.04 2.28
CA SER A 77 -28.37 -4.75 2.93
C SER A 77 -28.44 -4.51 4.45
N LEU A 78 -27.61 -3.60 4.98
CA LEU A 78 -27.50 -3.30 6.41
C LEU A 78 -27.12 -4.52 7.28
N LEU A 79 -26.45 -5.50 6.71
CA LEU A 79 -25.95 -6.69 7.40
C LEU A 79 -24.51 -6.46 7.85
N THR A 80 -24.23 -6.84 9.09
CA THR A 80 -22.86 -6.80 9.62
C THR A 80 -22.11 -8.08 9.28
N PHE A 81 -20.84 -7.95 8.98
CA PHE A 81 -19.96 -9.10 8.70
C PHE A 81 -18.58 -8.88 9.30
N MET A 82 -17.82 -9.96 9.43
CA MET A 82 -16.44 -9.95 9.93
C MET A 82 -15.52 -10.62 8.92
N GLU A 83 -14.50 -9.86 8.46
CA GLU A 83 -13.40 -10.45 7.70
C GLU A 83 -12.44 -11.18 8.64
N VAL A 84 -12.06 -12.38 8.27
CA VAL A 84 -11.20 -13.23 9.06
C VAL A 84 -9.85 -13.42 8.37
N ASN A 85 -8.78 -13.30 9.14
CA ASN A 85 -7.44 -13.60 8.63
C ASN A 85 -7.31 -15.11 8.31
N PRO A 86 -6.97 -15.49 7.07
CA PRO A 86 -6.81 -16.89 6.66
C PRO A 86 -5.86 -17.71 7.57
N VAL A 87 -4.85 -17.07 8.14
CA VAL A 87 -3.92 -17.74 9.08
C VAL A 87 -4.65 -18.25 10.31
N LEU A 88 -5.58 -17.47 10.88
CA LEU A 88 -6.34 -17.85 12.08
C LEU A 88 -7.25 -19.05 11.80
N ILE A 89 -7.91 -19.07 10.65
CA ILE A 89 -8.73 -20.23 10.25
C ILE A 89 -7.87 -21.45 9.99
N SER A 90 -6.71 -21.29 9.35
CA SER A 90 -5.75 -22.38 9.15
C SER A 90 -5.26 -22.98 10.47
N GLU A 91 -4.93 -22.14 11.45
CA GLU A 91 -4.50 -22.57 12.78
C GLU A 91 -5.64 -23.26 13.55
N TYR A 92 -6.85 -22.71 13.47
CA TYR A 92 -8.04 -23.31 14.06
C TYR A 92 -8.32 -24.71 13.47
N LYS A 93 -8.26 -24.87 12.14
CA LYS A 93 -8.39 -26.19 11.49
C LYS A 93 -7.36 -27.20 11.99
N LYS A 94 -6.09 -26.78 12.10
CA LYS A 94 -5.01 -27.63 12.63
C LYS A 94 -5.24 -28.04 14.09
N SER A 95 -5.85 -27.19 14.91
CA SER A 95 -6.16 -27.51 16.31
C SER A 95 -7.30 -28.53 16.46
N LYS A 96 -8.20 -28.64 15.46
CA LYS A 96 -9.38 -29.53 15.51
C LYS A 96 -9.14 -30.92 14.93
N THR A 97 -8.25 -31.04 13.95
CA THR A 97 -8.00 -32.33 13.28
C THR A 97 -6.60 -32.43 12.69
N LEU A 98 -6.00 -33.61 12.82
CA LEU A 98 -4.74 -33.94 12.14
C LEU A 98 -4.94 -34.35 10.67
N ARG A 99 -6.19 -34.60 10.25
CA ARG A 99 -6.50 -34.96 8.86
C ARG A 99 -6.44 -33.75 7.95
N ARG A 100 -5.71 -33.86 6.85
CA ARG A 100 -5.61 -32.83 5.82
C ARG A 100 -6.73 -32.93 4.78
N THR A 101 -7.99 -32.81 5.23
CA THR A 101 -9.12 -32.79 4.30
C THR A 101 -9.42 -31.34 3.94
N LYS A 102 -9.30 -30.97 2.67
CA LYS A 102 -9.62 -29.66 2.16
C LYS A 102 -10.78 -29.79 1.17
N THR A 103 -11.96 -29.29 1.57
CA THR A 103 -13.12 -29.13 0.69
C THR A 103 -13.84 -27.85 1.06
N ASP A 104 -14.42 -27.16 0.08
CA ASP A 104 -15.14 -25.87 0.27
C ASP A 104 -16.21 -25.99 1.38
N SER A 105 -16.91 -27.13 1.46
CA SER A 105 -17.92 -27.40 2.50
C SER A 105 -17.34 -27.54 3.93
N VAL A 106 -16.09 -27.96 4.08
CA VAL A 106 -15.38 -28.02 5.38
C VAL A 106 -14.85 -26.63 5.72
N ASP A 107 -14.52 -25.85 4.72
CA ASP A 107 -13.93 -24.54 4.90
C ASP A 107 -14.97 -23.53 5.41
N CYS A 108 -16.15 -23.43 4.81
CA CYS A 108 -17.24 -22.57 5.32
C CYS A 108 -17.72 -22.99 6.72
N GLU A 109 -17.82 -24.30 7.02
CA GLU A 109 -18.16 -24.76 8.36
C GLU A 109 -17.11 -24.38 9.40
N SER A 110 -15.83 -24.50 9.05
CA SER A 110 -14.73 -24.11 9.94
C SER A 110 -14.76 -22.62 10.28
N ILE A 111 -15.12 -21.75 9.31
CA ILE A 111 -15.30 -20.34 9.53
C ILE A 111 -16.47 -20.07 10.49
N ALA A 112 -17.63 -20.69 10.26
CA ALA A 112 -18.79 -20.55 11.13
C ALA A 112 -18.50 -20.99 12.58
N ARG A 113 -17.85 -22.14 12.75
CA ARG A 113 -17.44 -22.65 14.07
C ARG A 113 -16.40 -21.75 14.74
N TRP A 114 -15.46 -21.21 13.99
CA TRP A 114 -14.47 -20.27 14.52
C TRP A 114 -15.12 -18.99 15.03
N LEU A 115 -16.10 -18.44 14.31
CA LEU A 115 -16.88 -17.26 14.73
C LEU A 115 -17.56 -17.46 16.09
N MET A 116 -17.93 -18.69 16.47
CA MET A 116 -18.53 -19.01 17.76
C MET A 116 -17.51 -18.94 18.92
N THR A 117 -16.22 -18.99 18.63
CA THR A 117 -15.14 -19.04 19.65
C THR A 117 -14.48 -17.69 19.91
N VAL A 118 -14.80 -16.67 19.14
CA VAL A 118 -14.18 -15.36 19.21
C VAL A 118 -15.18 -14.26 19.46
N GLU A 119 -14.70 -13.11 19.96
CA GLU A 119 -15.49 -11.89 20.01
C GLU A 119 -15.81 -11.42 18.58
N TYR A 120 -17.09 -11.28 18.26
CA TYR A 120 -17.50 -10.82 16.96
C TYR A 120 -17.25 -9.32 16.80
N LYS A 121 -16.34 -8.95 15.92
CA LYS A 121 -16.00 -7.56 15.59
C LYS A 121 -16.47 -7.26 14.17
N PRO A 122 -17.65 -6.65 14.04
CA PRO A 122 -18.19 -6.35 12.72
C PRO A 122 -17.30 -5.37 11.96
N HIS A 123 -17.29 -5.50 10.65
CA HIS A 123 -16.62 -4.58 9.77
C HIS A 123 -17.14 -3.14 9.97
N SER A 124 -16.22 -2.14 9.98
CA SER A 124 -16.59 -0.75 10.22
C SER A 124 -17.20 -0.09 8.98
N LYS A 125 -18.13 0.84 9.19
CA LYS A 125 -18.64 1.72 8.13
C LYS A 125 -17.49 2.56 7.55
N GLY A 126 -17.44 2.71 6.22
CA GLY A 126 -16.36 3.44 5.54
C GLY A 126 -15.36 2.54 4.79
N PHE A 127 -15.61 1.25 4.77
CA PHE A 127 -14.83 0.26 4.03
C PHE A 127 -14.60 0.65 2.56
N TYR A 128 -15.62 1.16 1.88
CA TYR A 128 -15.54 1.51 0.46
C TYR A 128 -14.43 2.53 0.15
N HIS A 129 -14.32 3.60 0.94
CA HIS A 129 -13.26 4.61 0.76
C HIS A 129 -11.87 4.02 1.05
N ALA A 130 -11.74 3.24 2.12
CA ALA A 130 -10.49 2.57 2.44
C ALA A 130 -10.07 1.57 1.36
N TYR A 131 -11.00 0.78 0.83
CA TYR A 131 -10.74 -0.17 -0.25
C TYR A 131 -10.35 0.52 -1.55
N SER A 132 -11.07 1.56 -1.97
CA SER A 132 -10.78 2.32 -3.18
C SER A 132 -9.39 2.96 -3.11
N LEU A 133 -9.05 3.60 -1.99
CA LEU A 133 -7.73 4.13 -1.74
C LEU A 133 -6.65 3.04 -1.70
N LYS A 134 -6.93 1.88 -1.10
CA LYS A 134 -6.01 0.74 -1.05
C LYS A 134 -5.71 0.19 -2.44
N SER A 135 -6.72 0.08 -3.30
CA SER A 135 -6.55 -0.33 -4.69
C SER A 135 -5.66 0.64 -5.45
N LEU A 136 -5.97 1.95 -5.38
CA LEU A 136 -5.22 2.99 -6.08
C LEU A 136 -3.79 3.17 -5.57
N THR A 137 -3.58 3.18 -4.26
CA THR A 137 -2.23 3.33 -3.66
C THR A 137 -1.33 2.16 -4.01
N ARG A 138 -1.87 0.93 -4.02
CA ARG A 138 -1.12 -0.27 -4.41
C ARG A 138 -0.85 -0.31 -5.91
N LEU A 139 -1.79 0.11 -6.75
CA LEU A 139 -1.57 0.26 -8.20
C LEU A 139 -0.47 1.29 -8.45
N ARG A 140 -0.54 2.46 -7.82
CA ARG A 140 0.50 3.50 -7.90
C ARG A 140 1.89 2.96 -7.55
N ASP A 141 2.02 2.21 -6.46
CA ASP A 141 3.31 1.62 -6.06
C ASP A 141 3.87 0.67 -7.14
N LYS A 142 3.02 -0.18 -7.73
CA LYS A 142 3.40 -1.06 -8.84
C LYS A 142 3.88 -0.26 -10.06
N LEU A 143 3.14 0.79 -10.45
CA LEU A 143 3.51 1.62 -11.60
C LEU A 143 4.82 2.40 -11.36
N ILE A 144 5.07 2.87 -10.14
CA ILE A 144 6.35 3.50 -9.78
C ILE A 144 7.51 2.52 -9.93
N ARG A 145 7.34 1.26 -9.49
CA ARG A 145 8.37 0.22 -9.67
C ARG A 145 8.62 -0.08 -11.14
N GLN A 146 7.56 -0.18 -11.94
CA GLN A 146 7.68 -0.33 -13.39
C GLN A 146 8.38 0.87 -14.04
N ARG A 147 8.03 2.10 -13.65
CA ARG A 147 8.72 3.31 -14.12
C ARG A 147 10.22 3.25 -13.83
N SER A 148 10.59 2.84 -12.62
CA SER A 148 12.01 2.70 -12.23
C SER A 148 12.71 1.61 -13.03
N PHE A 149 12.03 0.51 -13.33
CA PHE A 149 12.55 -0.55 -14.19
C PHE A 149 12.85 -0.02 -15.60
N TYR A 150 11.94 0.74 -16.21
CA TYR A 150 12.19 1.32 -17.53
C TYR A 150 13.29 2.37 -17.53
N LEU A 151 13.44 3.15 -16.45
CA LEU A 151 14.59 4.07 -16.32
C LEU A 151 15.94 3.31 -16.33
N ILE A 152 16.00 2.17 -15.65
CA ILE A 152 17.21 1.31 -15.68
C ILE A 152 17.44 0.78 -17.10
N LYS A 153 16.41 0.33 -17.80
CA LYS A 153 16.52 -0.15 -19.18
C LYS A 153 16.99 0.94 -20.14
N ILE A 154 16.45 2.16 -20.03
CA ILE A 154 16.90 3.33 -20.81
C ILE A 154 18.39 3.59 -20.51
N THR A 155 18.81 3.54 -19.26
CA THR A 155 20.22 3.69 -18.89
C THR A 155 21.10 2.63 -19.55
N ASN A 156 20.68 1.37 -19.55
CA ASN A 156 21.45 0.28 -20.17
C ASN A 156 21.65 0.50 -21.69
N VAL A 157 20.61 1.00 -22.40
CA VAL A 157 20.75 1.36 -23.82
C VAL A 157 21.74 2.51 -23.98
N LEU A 158 21.66 3.53 -23.11
CA LEU A 158 22.60 4.67 -23.17
C LEU A 158 24.05 4.25 -22.87
N ASP A 159 24.28 3.29 -21.99
CA ASP A 159 25.62 2.76 -21.70
C ASP A 159 26.29 2.16 -22.97
N HIS A 160 25.49 1.70 -23.94
CA HIS A 160 25.99 1.23 -25.24
C HIS A 160 26.05 2.31 -26.31
N THR A 161 25.09 3.26 -26.33
CA THR A 161 24.93 4.21 -27.43
C THR A 161 25.51 5.59 -27.18
N PHE A 162 25.55 6.02 -25.91
CA PHE A 162 26.11 7.31 -25.49
C PHE A 162 26.48 7.27 -23.99
N PRO A 163 27.53 6.53 -23.61
CA PRO A 163 27.91 6.34 -22.20
C PRO A 163 28.22 7.65 -21.46
N GLU A 164 28.65 8.70 -22.16
CA GLU A 164 28.97 10.00 -21.57
C GLU A 164 27.69 10.81 -21.20
N PHE A 165 26.52 10.42 -21.70
CA PHE A 165 25.25 11.16 -21.51
C PHE A 165 24.84 11.24 -20.03
N LYS A 166 24.84 10.12 -19.35
CA LYS A 166 24.35 10.05 -17.96
C LYS A 166 25.29 10.76 -16.96
N PRO A 167 26.61 10.59 -17.00
CA PRO A 167 27.54 11.40 -16.22
C PRO A 167 27.40 12.89 -16.45
N PHE A 168 27.18 13.33 -17.69
CA PHE A 168 26.94 14.73 -18.01
C PHE A 168 25.72 15.31 -17.24
N PHE A 169 24.69 14.52 -16.98
CA PHE A 169 23.52 14.88 -16.19
C PHE A 169 23.61 14.48 -14.70
N ASN A 170 24.81 14.32 -14.15
CA ASN A 170 25.05 13.92 -12.74
C ASN A 170 24.27 12.64 -12.37
N GLU A 171 24.38 11.62 -13.19
CA GLU A 171 23.73 10.32 -13.03
C GLU A 171 22.17 10.37 -12.95
N ARG A 172 21.55 11.46 -13.43
CA ARG A 172 20.10 11.66 -13.38
C ARG A 172 19.50 11.88 -14.77
N LEU A 173 18.45 11.13 -15.09
CA LEU A 173 17.61 11.42 -16.24
C LEU A 173 16.59 12.51 -15.89
N SER A 174 17.08 13.76 -15.90
CA SER A 174 16.26 14.96 -15.66
C SER A 174 15.23 15.19 -16.77
N LYS A 175 14.26 16.11 -16.58
CA LYS A 175 13.32 16.50 -17.62
C LYS A 175 14.04 16.96 -18.91
N THR A 176 15.16 17.68 -18.76
CA THR A 176 15.98 18.12 -19.89
C THR A 176 16.67 16.93 -20.57
N ALA A 177 17.20 15.99 -19.80
CA ALA A 177 17.81 14.77 -20.36
C ALA A 177 16.78 13.92 -21.11
N LEU A 178 15.60 13.69 -20.53
CA LEU A 178 14.53 12.95 -21.18
C LEU A 178 14.05 13.64 -22.48
N TYR A 179 13.91 14.97 -22.46
CA TYR A 179 13.57 15.72 -23.66
C TYR A 179 14.60 15.51 -24.78
N LEU A 180 15.90 15.53 -24.47
CA LEU A 180 16.97 15.27 -25.44
C LEU A 180 16.86 13.87 -26.04
N LEU A 181 16.66 12.86 -25.21
CA LEU A 181 16.50 11.47 -25.66
C LEU A 181 15.27 11.29 -26.55
N GLU A 182 14.18 11.97 -26.24
CA GLU A 182 12.94 11.90 -27.00
C GLU A 182 13.00 12.58 -28.37
N ASN A 183 13.69 13.71 -28.45
CA ASN A 183 13.67 14.54 -29.69
C ASN A 183 14.87 14.30 -30.58
N TYR A 184 15.98 13.84 -30.01
CA TYR A 184 17.22 13.58 -30.75
C TYR A 184 17.58 12.10 -30.76
N GLY A 185 17.31 11.34 -29.69
CA GLY A 185 17.51 9.90 -29.61
C GLY A 185 18.99 9.47 -29.59
N SER A 186 19.76 9.81 -30.61
CA SER A 186 21.15 9.38 -30.76
C SER A 186 22.16 10.50 -30.51
N ALA A 187 23.40 10.14 -30.16
CA ALA A 187 24.52 11.05 -30.01
C ALA A 187 24.78 11.84 -31.30
N GLU A 188 24.72 11.19 -32.46
CA GLU A 188 24.93 11.83 -33.76
C GLU A 188 23.96 13.01 -33.97
N LYS A 189 22.65 12.84 -33.68
CA LYS A 189 21.66 13.89 -33.78
C LYS A 189 21.88 15.00 -32.75
N MET A 190 22.34 14.66 -31.53
CA MET A 190 22.66 15.64 -30.51
C MET A 190 23.90 16.49 -30.89
N ALA A 191 24.91 15.92 -31.55
CA ALA A 191 26.06 16.65 -32.05
C ALA A 191 25.66 17.72 -33.09
N ARG A 192 24.57 17.49 -33.86
CA ARG A 192 24.07 18.43 -34.89
C ARG A 192 23.05 19.46 -34.38
N MET A 193 22.79 19.54 -33.08
CA MET A 193 21.88 20.53 -32.50
C MET A 193 22.29 21.97 -32.81
N ASN A 194 21.30 22.85 -33.00
CA ASN A 194 21.46 24.25 -33.35
C ASN A 194 21.03 25.19 -32.20
N SER A 195 21.08 26.51 -32.47
CA SER A 195 20.70 27.53 -31.48
C SER A 195 19.25 27.43 -31.01
N ALA A 196 18.31 27.04 -31.89
CA ALA A 196 16.91 26.85 -31.51
C ALA A 196 16.76 25.68 -30.51
N SER A 197 17.57 24.62 -30.68
CA SER A 197 17.66 23.51 -29.71
C SER A 197 18.14 24.01 -28.34
N TYR A 198 19.14 24.89 -28.31
CA TYR A 198 19.63 25.48 -27.07
C TYR A 198 18.56 26.29 -26.35
N GLU A 199 17.86 27.19 -27.04
CA GLU A 199 16.81 28.01 -26.40
C GLU A 199 15.68 27.16 -25.81
N LYS A 200 15.33 26.06 -26.47
CA LYS A 200 14.36 25.10 -25.91
C LYS A 200 14.86 24.42 -24.63
N LEU A 201 16.12 23.97 -24.62
CA LEU A 201 16.73 23.36 -23.43
C LEU A 201 16.87 24.32 -22.27
N ARG A 202 17.25 25.58 -22.56
CA ARG A 202 17.33 26.67 -21.59
C ARG A 202 15.97 26.94 -20.95
N SER A 203 14.92 27.04 -21.75
CA SER A 203 13.54 27.22 -21.26
C SER A 203 13.11 26.05 -20.37
N LEU A 204 13.28 24.79 -20.81
CA LEU A 204 12.91 23.61 -20.05
C LEU A 204 13.65 23.48 -18.70
N SER A 205 14.91 23.92 -18.65
CA SER A 205 15.75 23.90 -17.46
C SER A 205 15.52 25.14 -16.55
N ARG A 206 14.62 26.05 -16.92
CA ARG A 206 14.43 27.35 -16.24
C ARG A 206 15.73 28.15 -16.14
N GLY A 207 16.47 28.22 -17.26
CA GLY A 207 17.74 28.95 -17.37
C GLY A 207 18.96 28.25 -16.77
N LYS A 208 18.82 27.06 -16.18
CA LYS A 208 19.94 26.34 -15.56
C LYS A 208 20.87 25.65 -16.55
N PHE A 209 20.42 25.42 -17.80
CA PHE A 209 21.25 24.82 -18.85
C PHE A 209 22.02 25.93 -19.57
N SER A 210 23.33 26.02 -19.30
CA SER A 210 24.17 27.11 -19.82
C SER A 210 24.65 26.88 -21.26
N PRO A 211 25.09 27.94 -21.98
CA PRO A 211 25.71 27.79 -23.30
C PRO A 211 26.93 26.86 -23.29
N GLN A 212 27.73 26.94 -22.24
CA GLN A 212 28.90 26.06 -22.08
C GLN A 212 28.50 24.58 -21.95
N GLN A 213 27.45 24.29 -21.19
CA GLN A 213 26.90 22.93 -21.09
C GLN A 213 26.37 22.45 -22.44
N PHE A 214 25.73 23.32 -23.22
CA PHE A 214 25.27 22.97 -24.55
C PHE A 214 26.40 22.61 -25.51
N LEU A 215 27.46 23.42 -25.56
CA LEU A 215 28.65 23.13 -26.37
C LEU A 215 29.35 21.86 -25.93
N ARG A 216 29.52 21.68 -24.63
CA ARG A 216 30.13 20.46 -24.07
C ARG A 216 29.32 19.19 -24.39
N LEU A 217 27.99 19.25 -24.32
CA LEU A 217 27.14 18.12 -24.70
C LEU A 217 27.32 17.75 -26.18
N LYS A 218 27.39 18.75 -27.06
CA LYS A 218 27.63 18.54 -28.51
C LYS A 218 29.02 17.91 -28.77
N GLU A 219 30.03 18.38 -28.06
CA GLU A 219 31.38 17.84 -28.14
C GLU A 219 31.44 16.37 -27.68
N LEU A 220 30.86 16.06 -26.51
CA LEU A 220 30.75 14.70 -26.02
C LEU A 220 29.98 13.81 -27.00
N ALA A 221 28.90 14.30 -27.60
CA ALA A 221 28.10 13.58 -28.57
C ALA A 221 28.85 13.33 -29.90
N ALA A 222 29.69 14.28 -30.31
CA ALA A 222 30.54 14.11 -31.52
C ALA A 222 31.69 13.15 -31.32
N ASN A 223 32.21 13.03 -30.11
CA ASN A 223 33.38 12.21 -29.75
C ASN A 223 33.04 10.97 -28.91
N THR A 224 31.73 10.58 -28.86
CA THR A 224 31.30 9.43 -28.07
C THR A 224 31.96 8.14 -28.53
N VAL A 225 32.25 7.27 -27.56
CA VAL A 225 32.71 5.86 -27.85
C VAL A 225 31.49 4.94 -28.05
N GLY A 226 30.27 5.48 -27.95
CA GLY A 226 29.04 4.70 -28.07
C GLY A 226 28.81 4.17 -29.50
N VAL A 227 28.11 3.06 -29.59
CA VAL A 227 27.79 2.38 -30.85
C VAL A 227 26.58 3.03 -31.51
N ASN A 228 26.73 3.48 -32.75
CA ASN A 228 25.60 3.93 -33.56
C ASN A 228 24.94 2.72 -34.25
N ASN A 229 23.73 2.34 -33.77
CA ASN A 229 22.98 1.23 -34.30
C ASN A 229 21.47 1.55 -34.24
N SER A 230 20.80 1.47 -35.38
CA SER A 230 19.36 1.76 -35.52
C SER A 230 18.46 0.85 -34.64
N ILE A 231 18.91 -0.34 -34.29
CA ILE A 231 18.18 -1.24 -33.39
C ILE A 231 18.07 -0.62 -31.99
N PHE A 232 19.13 0.00 -31.49
CA PHE A 232 19.11 0.70 -30.20
C PHE A 232 18.23 1.95 -30.24
N ASP A 233 18.12 2.63 -31.36
CA ASP A 233 17.18 3.75 -31.54
C ASP A 233 15.73 3.28 -31.39
N VAL A 234 15.38 2.14 -31.98
CA VAL A 234 14.05 1.54 -31.86
C VAL A 234 13.77 1.13 -30.40
N GLU A 235 14.74 0.47 -29.75
CA GLU A 235 14.64 0.07 -28.34
C GLU A 235 14.45 1.29 -27.43
N LEU A 236 15.28 2.32 -27.58
CA LEU A 236 15.23 3.54 -26.78
C LEU A 236 13.87 4.25 -26.93
N ASN A 237 13.38 4.41 -28.17
CA ASN A 237 12.10 5.04 -28.44
C ASN A 237 10.93 4.28 -27.80
N SER A 238 10.96 2.93 -27.87
CA SER A 238 9.94 2.08 -27.25
C SER A 238 9.95 2.22 -25.73
N LEU A 239 11.13 2.18 -25.11
CA LEU A 239 11.30 2.34 -23.65
C LEU A 239 10.87 3.73 -23.16
N LEU A 240 11.20 4.80 -23.91
CA LEU A 240 10.78 6.16 -23.60
C LEU A 240 9.25 6.32 -23.70
N SER A 241 8.61 5.72 -24.71
CA SER A 241 7.15 5.72 -24.86
C SER A 241 6.46 5.06 -23.67
N LEU A 242 6.93 3.87 -23.26
CA LEU A 242 6.41 3.16 -22.09
C LEU A 242 6.63 3.96 -20.79
N TYR A 243 7.81 4.53 -20.62
CA TYR A 243 8.11 5.40 -19.49
C TYR A 243 7.15 6.59 -19.39
N LYS A 244 6.90 7.28 -20.51
CA LYS A 244 5.97 8.42 -20.57
C LYS A 244 4.54 8.03 -20.21
N SER A 245 4.07 6.91 -20.77
CA SER A 245 2.74 6.39 -20.45
C SER A 245 2.62 6.12 -18.95
N LEU A 246 3.61 5.48 -18.33
CA LEU A 246 3.62 5.25 -16.88
C LEU A 246 3.60 6.54 -16.07
N VAL A 247 4.38 7.55 -16.46
CA VAL A 247 4.38 8.86 -15.78
C VAL A 247 2.99 9.52 -15.87
N LYS A 248 2.34 9.46 -17.03
CA LYS A 248 0.98 9.99 -17.23
C LYS A 248 -0.02 9.27 -16.32
N GLU A 249 -0.02 7.93 -16.31
CA GLU A 249 -0.95 7.13 -15.49
C GLU A 249 -0.71 7.35 -14.00
N ILE A 250 0.56 7.40 -13.55
CA ILE A 250 0.88 7.71 -12.16
C ILE A 250 0.28 9.06 -11.75
N ASN A 251 0.45 10.10 -12.57
CA ASN A 251 -0.11 11.42 -12.29
C ASN A 251 -1.64 11.43 -12.23
N THR A 252 -2.31 10.66 -13.08
CA THR A 252 -3.77 10.50 -13.07
C THR A 252 -4.24 9.85 -11.77
N ILE A 253 -3.60 8.74 -11.37
CA ILE A 253 -3.92 8.02 -10.14
C ILE A 253 -3.63 8.88 -8.90
N GLU A 254 -2.53 9.64 -8.89
CA GLU A 254 -2.21 10.56 -7.78
C GLU A 254 -3.26 11.66 -7.61
N LYS A 255 -3.84 12.18 -8.69
CA LYS A 255 -4.95 13.14 -8.62
C LYS A 255 -6.19 12.54 -7.98
N GLU A 256 -6.57 11.32 -8.37
CA GLU A 256 -7.72 10.63 -7.79
C GLU A 256 -7.49 10.27 -6.30
N ILE A 257 -6.28 9.81 -5.95
CA ILE A 257 -5.91 9.55 -4.55
C ILE A 257 -6.03 10.84 -3.72
N ASN A 258 -5.51 11.96 -4.23
CA ASN A 258 -5.57 13.24 -3.52
C ASN A 258 -7.02 13.69 -3.32
N LYS A 259 -7.89 13.57 -4.33
CA LYS A 259 -9.31 13.88 -4.21
C LYS A 259 -9.98 13.04 -3.11
N LEU A 260 -9.79 11.72 -3.15
CA LEU A 260 -10.42 10.82 -2.19
C LEU A 260 -9.94 11.04 -0.75
N ILE A 261 -8.65 11.33 -0.56
CA ILE A 261 -8.13 11.55 0.81
C ILE A 261 -8.50 12.93 1.37
N GLU A 262 -8.71 13.93 0.50
CA GLU A 262 -9.23 15.23 0.91
C GLU A 262 -10.69 15.14 1.39
N GLU A 263 -11.51 14.27 0.80
CA GLU A 263 -12.88 14.01 1.26
C GLU A 263 -12.90 13.36 2.67
N VAL A 264 -11.94 12.49 2.96
CA VAL A 264 -11.79 11.85 4.27
C VAL A 264 -11.16 12.78 5.31
N HIS A 265 -10.16 13.55 4.89
CA HIS A 265 -9.41 14.52 5.67
C HIS A 265 -8.98 14.06 7.08
N PRO A 266 -8.19 12.99 7.19
CA PRO A 266 -7.78 12.45 8.49
C PRO A 266 -6.89 13.45 9.26
N HIS A 267 -7.08 13.57 10.58
CA HIS A 267 -6.40 14.55 11.43
C HIS A 267 -4.87 14.45 11.39
N TYR A 268 -4.33 13.25 11.18
CA TYR A 268 -2.88 13.09 11.06
C TYR A 268 -2.27 13.70 9.79
N MET A 269 -3.08 14.21 8.83
CA MET A 269 -2.54 15.02 7.72
C MET A 269 -1.94 16.34 8.19
N SER A 270 -2.34 16.82 9.36
CA SER A 270 -1.76 18.00 10.00
C SER A 270 -0.32 17.77 10.50
N VAL A 271 0.15 16.53 10.58
CA VAL A 271 1.52 16.19 11.03
C VAL A 271 2.54 16.55 9.95
N PRO A 272 3.58 17.36 10.25
CA PRO A 272 4.63 17.67 9.31
C PRO A 272 5.27 16.42 8.71
N GLY A 273 5.27 16.31 7.37
CA GLY A 273 5.83 15.15 6.66
C GLY A 273 4.81 14.09 6.27
N ILE A 274 3.55 14.23 6.66
CA ILE A 274 2.46 13.40 6.14
C ILE A 274 1.71 14.20 5.08
N GLY A 275 2.10 14.04 3.83
CA GLY A 275 1.36 14.62 2.69
C GLY A 275 0.18 13.72 2.28
N PRO A 276 -0.70 14.21 1.36
CA PRO A 276 -1.92 13.51 0.93
C PRO A 276 -1.69 12.05 0.50
N LEU A 277 -0.65 11.78 -0.29
CA LEU A 277 -0.34 10.41 -0.74
C LEU A 277 0.07 9.49 0.42
N SER A 278 0.82 10.01 1.39
CA SER A 278 1.20 9.23 2.58
C SER A 278 -0.01 8.99 3.47
N ALA A 279 -0.86 10.00 3.64
CA ALA A 279 -2.10 9.90 4.39
C ALA A 279 -3.04 8.86 3.76
N ALA A 280 -3.17 8.85 2.44
CA ALA A 280 -3.97 7.87 1.72
C ALA A 280 -3.49 6.43 1.94
N VAL A 281 -2.17 6.19 1.96
CA VAL A 281 -1.62 4.86 2.28
C VAL A 281 -1.91 4.49 3.73
N ILE A 282 -1.71 5.41 4.68
CA ILE A 282 -1.96 5.16 6.10
C ILE A 282 -3.44 4.83 6.32
N TYR A 283 -4.35 5.64 5.76
CA TYR A 283 -5.79 5.41 5.84
C TYR A 283 -6.22 4.08 5.20
N SER A 284 -5.75 3.81 3.99
CA SER A 284 -6.13 2.62 3.24
C SER A 284 -5.64 1.31 3.87
N GLU A 285 -4.53 1.35 4.58
CA GLU A 285 -3.95 0.16 5.20
C GLU A 285 -4.47 -0.07 6.63
N TYR A 286 -4.64 0.97 7.44
CA TYR A 286 -5.21 0.84 8.78
C TYR A 286 -6.74 0.74 8.78
N GLY A 287 -7.41 1.36 7.79
CA GLY A 287 -8.85 1.54 7.83
C GLY A 287 -9.27 2.46 8.98
N ASP A 288 -10.40 2.14 9.60
CA ASP A 288 -10.89 2.87 10.77
C ASP A 288 -10.03 2.57 12.00
N ILE A 289 -9.37 3.60 12.50
CA ILE A 289 -8.49 3.52 13.69
C ILE A 289 -9.26 3.18 14.96
N SER A 290 -10.58 3.38 15.00
CA SER A 290 -11.41 2.97 16.14
C SER A 290 -11.39 1.46 16.40
N ASN A 291 -11.06 0.65 15.39
CA ASN A 291 -10.89 -0.80 15.51
C ASN A 291 -9.67 -1.23 16.34
N PHE A 292 -8.74 -0.30 16.60
CA PHE A 292 -7.57 -0.56 17.44
C PHE A 292 -7.83 -0.06 18.87
N THR A 293 -7.72 -0.95 19.85
CA THR A 293 -7.92 -0.60 21.27
C THR A 293 -6.76 0.19 21.86
N ASN A 294 -5.58 0.04 21.27
CA ASN A 294 -4.36 0.75 21.71
C ASN A 294 -3.36 0.89 20.57
N PRO A 295 -2.39 1.82 20.65
CA PRO A 295 -1.41 2.02 19.59
C PRO A 295 -0.43 0.85 19.41
N GLY A 296 -0.32 -0.07 20.38
CA GLY A 296 0.49 -1.29 20.25
C GLY A 296 -0.05 -2.19 19.13
N GLN A 297 -1.37 -2.33 19.00
CA GLN A 297 -1.98 -3.08 17.92
C GLN A 297 -1.69 -2.46 16.54
N MET A 298 -1.65 -1.13 16.43
CA MET A 298 -1.25 -0.44 15.19
C MET A 298 0.22 -0.68 14.85
N LEU A 299 1.10 -0.73 15.86
CA LEU A 299 2.53 -1.07 15.69
C LEU A 299 2.69 -2.50 15.15
N ALA A 300 1.97 -3.46 15.74
CA ALA A 300 1.96 -4.85 15.31
C ALA A 300 1.44 -4.98 13.86
N PHE A 301 0.34 -4.30 13.54
CA PHE A 301 -0.25 -4.29 12.21
C PHE A 301 0.71 -3.72 11.15
N ALA A 302 1.46 -2.68 11.47
CA ALA A 302 2.51 -2.14 10.60
C ALA A 302 3.77 -3.03 10.54
N GLY A 303 3.89 -4.01 11.46
CA GLY A 303 5.06 -4.89 11.56
C GLY A 303 6.33 -4.14 11.98
N ILE A 304 6.20 -3.12 12.83
CA ILE A 304 7.30 -2.29 13.35
C ILE A 304 7.71 -2.73 14.77
N GLU A 305 7.08 -3.75 15.32
CA GLU A 305 7.44 -4.30 16.62
C GLU A 305 8.75 -5.11 16.58
N PRO A 306 9.58 -5.03 17.64
CA PRO A 306 10.65 -6.01 17.84
C PRO A 306 10.03 -7.38 18.18
N GLY A 307 10.56 -8.45 17.66
CA GLY A 307 10.28 -9.77 18.21
C GLY A 307 10.78 -9.84 19.64
N ILE A 308 9.99 -10.40 20.54
CA ILE A 308 10.38 -10.69 21.91
C ILE A 308 10.68 -12.19 21.96
N ASN A 309 11.92 -12.55 22.27
CA ASN A 309 12.31 -13.90 22.59
C ASN A 309 12.77 -13.92 24.03
N GLU A 310 11.86 -14.30 24.92
CA GLU A 310 12.15 -14.53 26.33
C GLU A 310 12.10 -16.04 26.58
N SER A 311 13.19 -16.60 27.04
CA SER A 311 13.28 -17.99 27.45
C SER A 311 13.96 -18.04 28.84
N GLY A 312 13.17 -18.33 29.85
CA GLY A 312 13.65 -18.38 31.25
C GLY A 312 14.16 -17.03 31.74
N THR A 313 15.43 -16.96 32.12
CA THR A 313 16.09 -15.75 32.64
C THR A 313 16.74 -14.89 31.55
N GLU A 314 16.75 -15.32 30.28
CA GLU A 314 17.38 -14.60 29.18
C GLU A 314 16.34 -13.89 28.31
N SER A 315 16.48 -12.56 28.19
CA SER A 315 15.70 -11.72 27.28
C SER A 315 16.58 -11.21 26.16
N HIS A 316 16.39 -11.73 24.96
CA HIS A 316 17.08 -11.25 23.77
C HIS A 316 16.18 -10.36 22.92
N GLY A 317 16.62 -9.11 22.69
CA GLY A 317 15.94 -8.18 21.77
C GLY A 317 15.90 -8.76 20.36
N GLY A 318 14.72 -9.18 19.91
CA GLY A 318 14.52 -9.78 18.60
C GLY A 318 14.60 -8.79 17.44
N LYS A 319 14.82 -9.31 16.23
CA LYS A 319 14.70 -8.54 14.98
C LYS A 319 13.25 -8.05 14.81
N MET A 320 13.07 -6.96 14.05
CA MET A 320 11.73 -6.47 13.70
C MET A 320 10.90 -7.58 13.06
N VAL A 321 9.68 -7.81 13.55
CA VAL A 321 8.81 -8.94 13.16
C VAL A 321 8.42 -8.89 11.68
N LYS A 322 8.28 -7.70 11.08
CA LYS A 322 7.93 -7.47 9.67
C LYS A 322 6.67 -8.18 9.17
N ARG A 323 5.88 -8.80 10.03
CA ARG A 323 4.53 -9.28 9.71
C ARG A 323 3.62 -8.07 9.56
N GLY A 324 2.73 -8.08 8.58
CA GLY A 324 1.85 -6.94 8.29
C GLY A 324 2.25 -6.17 7.02
N SER A 325 1.60 -5.01 6.77
CA SER A 325 1.73 -4.26 5.52
C SER A 325 3.13 -3.68 5.32
N SER A 326 3.83 -4.15 4.30
CA SER A 326 5.13 -3.61 3.90
C SER A 326 5.02 -2.19 3.34
N GLN A 327 3.91 -1.87 2.66
CA GLN A 327 3.65 -0.54 2.09
C GLN A 327 3.40 0.48 3.20
N LEU A 328 2.57 0.15 4.20
CA LEU A 328 2.35 0.99 5.37
C LEU A 328 3.66 1.26 6.13
N ARG A 329 4.43 0.21 6.41
CA ARG A 329 5.72 0.34 7.09
C ARG A 329 6.69 1.23 6.32
N TYR A 330 6.80 1.06 5.01
CA TYR A 330 7.63 1.90 4.13
C TYR A 330 7.19 3.36 4.19
N THR A 331 5.90 3.63 4.09
CA THR A 331 5.34 4.98 4.14
C THR A 331 5.60 5.65 5.48
N LEU A 332 5.33 4.98 6.59
CA LEU A 332 5.57 5.51 7.94
C LEU A 332 7.05 5.85 8.18
N ILE A 333 7.96 5.00 7.72
CA ILE A 333 9.41 5.27 7.83
C ILE A 333 9.81 6.49 6.99
N ASN A 334 9.26 6.63 5.77
CA ASN A 334 9.57 7.78 4.92
C ASN A 334 8.99 9.09 5.47
N CYS A 335 7.84 9.07 6.13
CA CYS A 335 7.30 10.25 6.81
C CYS A 335 8.19 10.74 7.96
N CYS A 336 9.02 9.86 8.54
CA CYS A 336 9.90 10.25 9.65
C CYS A 336 11.03 11.20 9.23
N LEU A 337 11.53 11.13 7.99
CA LEU A 337 12.64 11.99 7.54
C LEU A 337 12.26 13.47 7.52
N PRO A 338 11.18 13.90 6.83
CA PRO A 338 10.73 15.28 6.92
C PRO A 338 10.27 15.66 8.33
N LEU A 339 9.62 14.74 9.07
CA LEU A 339 9.17 14.99 10.43
C LEU A 339 10.35 15.36 11.37
N ILE A 340 11.45 14.62 11.32
CA ILE A 340 12.69 14.95 12.09
C ILE A 340 13.25 16.31 11.67
N ARG A 341 13.07 16.69 10.41
CA ARG A 341 13.60 17.97 9.90
C ARG A 341 12.75 19.17 10.30
N PHE A 342 11.45 19.01 10.40
CA PHE A 342 10.51 20.12 10.57
C PHE A 342 9.88 20.22 11.96
N ASP A 343 10.03 19.20 12.82
CA ASP A 343 9.51 19.19 14.19
C ASP A 343 10.61 18.93 15.23
N MET A 344 10.80 19.87 16.16
CA MET A 344 11.84 19.81 17.19
C MET A 344 11.66 18.63 18.16
N THR A 345 10.43 18.24 18.50
CA THR A 345 10.16 17.14 19.42
C THR A 345 10.62 15.80 18.82
N PHE A 346 10.38 15.60 17.53
CA PHE A 346 10.84 14.41 16.83
C PHE A 346 12.35 14.46 16.51
N ALA A 347 12.88 15.65 16.22
CA ALA A 347 14.33 15.87 16.06
C ALA A 347 15.11 15.50 17.33
N THR A 348 14.67 16.02 18.48
CA THR A 348 15.27 15.73 19.79
C THR A 348 15.16 14.25 20.14
N TYR A 349 14.00 13.63 19.88
CA TYR A 349 13.82 12.20 20.12
C TYR A 349 14.74 11.34 19.23
N TYR A 350 14.88 11.71 17.95
CA TYR A 350 15.83 11.05 17.05
C TYR A 350 17.28 11.21 17.53
N ALA A 351 17.70 12.44 17.89
CA ALA A 351 19.04 12.72 18.41
C ALA A 351 19.34 11.93 19.68
N LYS A 352 18.38 11.85 20.62
CA LYS A 352 18.48 10.99 21.79
C LYS A 352 18.77 9.54 21.42
N LYS A 353 18.02 8.97 20.47
CA LYS A 353 18.21 7.59 20.02
C LYS A 353 19.54 7.36 19.33
N ARG A 354 20.06 8.38 18.62
CA ARG A 354 21.41 8.35 18.04
C ARG A 354 22.48 8.43 19.12
N GLY A 355 22.28 9.26 20.16
CA GLY A 355 23.18 9.36 21.33
C GLY A 355 23.24 8.07 22.15
N GLU A 356 22.15 7.28 22.18
CA GLU A 356 22.12 5.94 22.77
C GLU A 356 22.91 4.89 21.92
N GLY A 357 23.70 5.30 20.92
CA GLY A 357 24.48 4.43 20.04
C GLY A 357 23.67 3.69 18.96
N LYS A 358 22.36 3.97 18.80
CA LYS A 358 21.53 3.25 17.83
C LYS A 358 21.88 3.67 16.39
N PRO A 359 22.05 2.72 15.45
CA PRO A 359 22.23 3.02 14.03
C PRO A 359 21.05 3.85 13.47
N HIS A 360 21.31 4.66 12.44
CA HIS A 360 20.33 5.52 11.80
C HIS A 360 18.98 4.84 11.51
N ARG A 361 18.99 3.65 10.88
CA ARG A 361 17.77 2.90 10.54
C ARG A 361 16.98 2.48 11.78
N VAL A 362 17.66 2.14 12.88
CA VAL A 362 17.02 1.78 14.15
C VAL A 362 16.42 3.01 14.80
N ALA A 363 17.16 4.14 14.84
CA ALA A 363 16.67 5.40 15.40
C ALA A 363 15.41 5.90 14.65
N ILE A 364 15.39 5.85 13.30
CA ILE A 364 14.19 6.17 12.51
C ILE A 364 13.01 5.24 12.84
N THR A 365 13.25 3.95 13.06
CA THR A 365 12.19 3.03 13.49
C THR A 365 11.58 3.43 14.83
N HIS A 366 12.38 3.94 15.77
CA HIS A 366 11.86 4.49 17.03
C HIS A 366 11.01 5.75 16.80
N VAL A 367 11.41 6.63 15.86
CA VAL A 367 10.60 7.78 15.46
C VAL A 367 9.27 7.32 14.85
N ALA A 368 9.29 6.32 13.97
CA ALA A 368 8.06 5.75 13.38
C ALA A 368 7.11 5.18 14.45
N LYS A 369 7.65 4.52 15.48
CA LYS A 369 6.85 4.06 16.62
C LYS A 369 6.20 5.23 17.39
N LYS A 370 6.92 6.34 17.58
CA LYS A 370 6.35 7.55 18.19
C LYS A 370 5.29 8.16 17.27
N LEU A 371 5.54 8.25 15.97
CA LEU A 371 4.59 8.76 14.98
C LEU A 371 3.27 7.97 14.99
N ILE A 372 3.30 6.63 15.04
CA ILE A 372 2.09 5.80 15.10
C ILE A 372 1.27 6.11 16.37
N ARG A 373 1.92 6.32 17.52
CA ARG A 373 1.22 6.71 18.75
C ARG A 373 0.56 8.08 18.63
N VAL A 374 1.21 9.02 17.92
CA VAL A 374 0.66 10.35 17.63
C VAL A 374 -0.54 10.21 16.70
N ILE A 375 -0.43 9.46 15.59
CA ILE A 375 -1.55 9.19 14.68
C ILE A 375 -2.75 8.63 15.44
N TYR A 376 -2.53 7.62 16.29
CA TYR A 376 -3.59 7.04 17.12
C TYR A 376 -4.26 8.07 18.02
N ALA A 377 -3.47 8.92 18.70
CA ALA A 377 -4.00 9.94 19.60
C ALA A 377 -4.81 11.01 18.86
N LEU A 378 -4.34 11.49 17.71
CA LEU A 378 -5.01 12.51 16.91
C LEU A 378 -6.38 12.03 16.43
N GLU A 379 -6.46 10.82 15.88
CA GLU A 379 -7.72 10.25 15.36
C GLU A 379 -8.69 9.90 16.49
N ARG A 380 -8.22 9.39 17.62
CA ARG A 380 -9.09 9.07 18.77
C ARG A 380 -9.65 10.31 19.46
N GLN A 381 -8.92 11.42 19.46
CA GLN A 381 -9.32 12.66 20.09
C GLN A 381 -9.98 13.64 19.09
N VAL A 382 -9.97 13.32 17.79
CA VAL A 382 -10.50 14.17 16.71
C VAL A 382 -9.89 15.59 16.76
N ILE A 383 -8.54 15.64 16.84
CA ILE A 383 -7.79 16.89 16.95
C ILE A 383 -6.60 16.92 15.98
N ASP A 384 -6.25 18.11 15.53
CA ASP A 384 -5.06 18.32 14.71
C ASP A 384 -3.77 18.33 15.54
N PHE A 385 -2.67 18.08 14.85
CA PHE A 385 -1.34 18.02 15.45
C PHE A 385 -0.92 19.37 16.03
N ASN A 386 -0.49 19.33 17.29
CA ASN A 386 0.13 20.47 17.97
C ASN A 386 1.39 20.00 18.69
N ALA A 387 2.56 20.47 18.21
CA ALA A 387 3.87 20.10 18.76
C ALA A 387 4.01 20.43 20.26
N GLN A 388 3.33 21.47 20.77
CA GLN A 388 3.40 21.86 22.18
C GLN A 388 2.71 20.87 23.13
N LYS A 389 1.76 20.05 22.62
CA LYS A 389 1.05 19.01 23.39
C LYS A 389 1.78 17.68 23.44
N LEU A 390 2.91 17.52 22.74
CA LEU A 390 3.70 16.28 22.68
C LEU A 390 4.78 16.14 23.76
N ARG A 391 4.73 16.94 24.81
CA ARG A 391 5.70 16.91 25.92
C ARG A 391 5.55 15.70 26.79
#